data_6ec3033c7743b80c23a6f5a0f31ad134
#
_entry.id   6ec3033c7743b80c23a6f5a0f31ad134
#
_cell.length_a   1.000
_cell.length_b   1.000
_cell.length_c   1.000
_cell.angle_alpha   90.00
_cell.angle_beta   90.00
_cell.angle_gamma   90.00
#
_symmetry.space_group_name_H-M   'P 1'
#
loop_
_entity.id
_entity.type
_entity.pdbx_description
1 polymer ?
#
loop_
_entity_poly.entity_id
_entity_poly.type
_entity_poly.pdbx_seq_one_letter_code
_entity_poly.pdbx_strand_id
1 'polypeptide(L)'
;MWPLQILAAAAAAAAVAAASRPAAVLSPVTRTGSTLLVDGKPWKAVGPNVYWLGLDENVVPPEGEPYDPVTKSSYPAKGRITDVLATVRALGGTMIRSHTLGISLGNPLSVMPVPGVVNDAAFASIDWAVYQAGQYGIRLMIPLIDNFIGLLPWGKYTFLRWAGFNLTQGADATNPEIQQFYTNATIVAAFNDYIAKILTHQNPYTNQTYAEDPTIFAYETGNELLGPVWGDMDCPADWVADIARVVKRLAPQKLFVDGTYGVNKTHLAIDEVDVFSNHYYPVDTAKLQADLDLVEGAGKAWVGPDANGTKNMTAFFDIMEKSTVAVGDAFWSLFGRNLPDCGSFVDHSDGFTLQYGNPANSEYTNHRIQLIRKHFLAMGQGTQIAPDDDLPVVPCPAPAL
;
A
#
# COMPACT_ATOMS: atom_id res chain seq x y z
N MET A 1 -72.37 3.03 13.30
CA MET A 1 -71.20 2.67 14.11
C MET A 1 -70.33 1.70 13.31
N TRP A 2 -69.28 2.17 12.72
CA TRP A 2 -68.31 1.31 12.04
C TRP A 2 -66.97 1.40 12.82
N PRO A 3 -66.32 0.27 13.10
CA PRO A 3 -65.00 0.32 13.71
C PRO A 3 -63.90 0.54 12.70
N LEU A 4 -63.04 1.51 12.95
CA LEU A 4 -61.77 1.73 12.27
C LEU A 4 -60.85 0.52 12.50
N GLN A 5 -60.44 -0.15 11.44
CA GLN A 5 -59.29 -1.06 11.47
C GLN A 5 -58.00 -0.26 11.28
N ILE A 6 -57.18 -0.24 12.30
CA ILE A 6 -55.80 0.27 12.21
C ILE A 6 -54.94 -0.83 11.60
N LEU A 7 -54.47 -0.62 10.36
CA LEU A 7 -53.42 -1.42 9.76
C LEU A 7 -52.07 -1.00 10.35
N ALA A 8 -51.50 -1.82 11.19
CA ALA A 8 -50.11 -1.71 11.60
C ALA A 8 -49.23 -2.31 10.50
N ALA A 9 -48.51 -1.43 9.75
CA ALA A 9 -47.47 -1.86 8.84
C ALA A 9 -46.23 -2.28 9.63
N ALA A 10 -46.02 -3.56 9.77
CA ALA A 10 -44.76 -4.11 10.27
C ALA A 10 -43.68 -3.98 9.21
N ALA A 11 -42.79 -3.00 9.36
CA ALA A 11 -41.54 -2.94 8.60
C ALA A 11 -40.63 -4.09 9.08
N ALA A 12 -40.57 -5.15 8.30
CA ALA A 12 -39.58 -6.21 8.51
C ALA A 12 -38.21 -5.68 8.11
N ALA A 13 -37.43 -5.26 9.10
CA ALA A 13 -35.99 -5.04 8.92
C ALA A 13 -35.34 -6.40 8.66
N ALA A 14 -35.04 -6.68 7.41
CA ALA A 14 -34.21 -7.81 7.05
C ALA A 14 -32.76 -7.50 7.49
N ALA A 15 -32.43 -7.94 8.72
CA ALA A 15 -31.05 -8.06 9.14
C ALA A 15 -30.41 -9.14 8.24
N VAL A 16 -29.66 -8.71 7.23
CA VAL A 16 -28.78 -9.60 6.49
C VAL A 16 -27.68 -10.01 7.46
N ALA A 17 -27.88 -11.14 8.13
CA ALA A 17 -26.79 -11.83 8.81
C ALA A 17 -25.75 -12.13 7.72
N ALA A 18 -24.63 -11.46 7.78
CA ALA A 18 -23.45 -11.83 7.01
C ALA A 18 -23.02 -13.22 7.55
N ALA A 19 -23.59 -14.27 6.97
CA ALA A 19 -23.06 -15.60 7.13
C ALA A 19 -21.59 -15.51 6.69
N SER A 20 -20.69 -15.83 7.60
CA SER A 20 -19.27 -15.96 7.35
C SER A 20 -19.09 -17.02 6.24
N ARG A 21 -19.06 -16.55 4.98
CA ARG A 21 -18.53 -17.38 3.90
C ARG A 21 -17.10 -17.72 4.31
N PRO A 22 -16.70 -19.00 4.24
CA PRO A 22 -15.28 -19.29 4.34
C PRO A 22 -14.56 -18.38 3.35
N ALA A 23 -13.54 -17.68 3.82
CA ALA A 23 -12.77 -16.78 2.97
C ALA A 23 -12.37 -17.54 1.71
N ALA A 24 -12.69 -17.00 0.57
CA ALA A 24 -12.20 -17.56 -0.68
C ALA A 24 -10.68 -17.46 -0.62
N VAL A 25 -9.99 -18.60 -0.64
CA VAL A 25 -8.53 -18.62 -0.75
C VAL A 25 -8.19 -17.85 -2.01
N LEU A 26 -7.47 -16.74 -1.87
CA LEU A 26 -7.07 -15.95 -3.03
C LEU A 26 -6.09 -16.75 -3.88
N SER A 27 -6.23 -16.68 -5.19
CA SER A 27 -5.25 -17.24 -6.12
C SER A 27 -4.07 -16.28 -6.30
N PRO A 28 -2.85 -16.77 -6.55
CA PRO A 28 -1.71 -15.91 -6.86
C PRO A 28 -1.96 -15.00 -8.06
N VAL A 29 -1.34 -13.83 -8.06
CA VAL A 29 -1.26 -12.97 -9.24
C VAL A 29 -0.06 -13.39 -10.07
N THR A 30 -0.28 -13.60 -11.34
CA THR A 30 0.79 -13.91 -12.30
C THR A 30 0.88 -12.81 -13.36
N ARG A 31 1.96 -12.79 -14.13
CA ARG A 31 2.16 -11.85 -15.23
C ARG A 31 2.45 -12.56 -16.55
N THR A 32 1.84 -12.07 -17.61
CA THR A 32 2.17 -12.46 -18.98
C THR A 32 2.29 -11.20 -19.84
N GLY A 33 3.49 -10.93 -20.35
CA GLY A 33 3.77 -9.64 -20.99
C GLY A 33 3.47 -8.48 -20.03
N SER A 34 2.69 -7.51 -20.48
CA SER A 34 2.27 -6.37 -19.66
C SER A 34 0.97 -6.60 -18.87
N THR A 35 0.44 -7.82 -18.83
CA THR A 35 -0.86 -8.11 -18.21
C THR A 35 -0.70 -8.88 -16.91
N LEU A 36 -1.36 -8.43 -15.84
CA LEU A 36 -1.52 -9.20 -14.62
C LEU A 36 -2.75 -10.11 -14.73
N LEU A 37 -2.62 -11.33 -14.20
CA LEU A 37 -3.65 -12.35 -14.27
C LEU A 37 -3.95 -12.93 -12.88
N VAL A 38 -5.24 -13.20 -12.62
CA VAL A 38 -5.71 -14.03 -11.51
C VAL A 38 -6.61 -15.12 -12.11
N ASP A 39 -6.29 -16.38 -11.84
CA ASP A 39 -7.00 -17.54 -12.44
C ASP A 39 -7.06 -17.46 -13.99
N GLY A 40 -5.98 -17.00 -14.61
CA GLY A 40 -5.88 -16.83 -16.06
C GLY A 40 -6.70 -15.67 -16.64
N LYS A 41 -7.36 -14.85 -15.81
CA LYS A 41 -8.14 -13.69 -16.23
C LYS A 41 -7.38 -12.38 -15.94
N PRO A 42 -7.49 -11.38 -16.84
CA PRO A 42 -6.91 -10.07 -16.58
C PRO A 42 -7.36 -9.49 -15.23
N TRP A 43 -6.39 -8.96 -14.49
CA TRP A 43 -6.62 -8.33 -13.21
C TRP A 43 -5.86 -6.99 -13.15
N LYS A 44 -6.44 -6.01 -12.48
CA LYS A 44 -5.85 -4.68 -12.28
C LYS A 44 -5.68 -4.41 -10.80
N ALA A 45 -4.53 -3.86 -10.44
CA ALA A 45 -4.13 -3.53 -9.07
C ALA A 45 -4.47 -2.06 -8.78
N VAL A 46 -5.70 -1.76 -8.39
CA VAL A 46 -6.14 -0.40 -8.08
C VAL A 46 -6.49 -0.25 -6.61
N GLY A 47 -6.06 0.85 -5.98
CA GLY A 47 -6.36 1.09 -4.57
C GLY A 47 -5.59 2.27 -3.98
N PRO A 48 -5.68 2.51 -2.68
CA PRO A 48 -4.93 3.56 -2.00
C PRO A 48 -3.56 3.10 -1.53
N ASN A 49 -2.70 4.09 -1.22
CA ASN A 49 -1.69 3.91 -0.20
C ASN A 49 -2.34 3.97 1.18
N VAL A 50 -2.10 2.96 2.01
CA VAL A 50 -2.43 2.92 3.44
C VAL A 50 -1.15 2.54 4.17
N TYR A 51 -0.26 3.51 4.38
CA TYR A 51 1.10 3.24 4.80
C TYR A 51 1.22 2.67 6.22
N TRP A 52 0.25 2.94 7.08
CA TRP A 52 0.26 2.75 8.53
C TRP A 52 -0.27 1.39 9.02
N LEU A 53 -0.51 0.39 8.17
CA LEU A 53 -1.15 -0.88 8.59
C LEU A 53 -0.32 -1.74 9.55
N GLY A 54 1.00 -1.59 9.57
CA GLY A 54 1.90 -2.32 10.49
C GLY A 54 2.30 -1.50 11.71
N LEU A 55 2.57 -0.23 11.51
CA LEU A 55 2.94 0.75 12.55
C LEU A 55 2.34 2.11 12.19
N ASP A 56 1.84 2.83 13.19
CA ASP A 56 1.08 4.06 13.01
C ASP A 56 1.52 5.12 14.03
N GLU A 57 1.81 6.32 13.56
CA GLU A 57 2.18 7.49 14.37
C GLU A 57 1.05 8.52 14.51
N ASN A 58 -0.11 8.24 13.93
CA ASN A 58 -1.21 9.19 13.86
C ASN A 58 -2.20 9.06 15.02
N VAL A 59 -2.12 7.97 15.76
CA VAL A 59 -3.05 7.69 16.85
C VAL A 59 -2.30 7.31 18.12
N VAL A 60 -2.55 8.04 19.18
CA VAL A 60 -2.12 7.64 20.52
C VAL A 60 -3.05 6.53 21.00
N PRO A 61 -2.53 5.34 21.31
CA PRO A 61 -3.35 4.23 21.75
C PRO A 61 -3.90 4.46 23.17
N PRO A 62 -4.90 3.66 23.60
CA PRO A 62 -5.35 3.65 24.99
C PRO A 62 -4.21 3.37 25.97
N GLU A 63 -4.38 3.84 27.23
CA GLU A 63 -3.41 3.58 28.31
C GLU A 63 -3.19 2.08 28.50
N GLY A 64 -1.92 1.67 28.56
CA GLY A 64 -1.50 0.28 28.71
C GLY A 64 -1.16 -0.43 27.40
N GLU A 65 -1.54 0.13 26.26
CA GLU A 65 -1.15 -0.40 24.95
C GLU A 65 0.29 0.05 24.57
N PRO A 66 1.01 -0.73 23.74
CA PRO A 66 2.36 -0.39 23.30
C PRO A 66 2.41 0.96 22.59
N TYR A 67 3.26 1.84 23.07
CA TYR A 67 3.45 3.19 22.53
C TYR A 67 4.89 3.67 22.71
N ASP A 68 5.49 4.21 21.66
CA ASP A 68 6.76 4.91 21.73
C ASP A 68 6.52 6.42 21.67
N PRO A 69 6.66 7.15 22.79
CA PRO A 69 6.42 8.59 22.84
C PRO A 69 7.45 9.42 22.06
N VAL A 70 8.62 8.86 21.74
CA VAL A 70 9.69 9.56 21.00
C VAL A 70 9.32 9.68 19.52
N THR A 71 8.86 8.59 18.92
CA THR A 71 8.44 8.54 17.52
C THR A 71 6.93 8.65 17.37
N LYS A 72 6.18 8.72 18.48
CA LYS A 72 4.70 8.70 18.56
C LYS A 72 4.08 7.46 17.94
N SER A 73 4.83 6.38 17.82
CA SER A 73 4.39 5.17 17.14
C SER A 73 3.62 4.24 18.05
N SER A 74 2.63 3.59 17.47
CA SER A 74 1.82 2.54 18.08
C SER A 74 1.48 1.46 17.07
N TYR A 75 0.92 0.34 17.53
CA TYR A 75 0.30 -0.63 16.62
C TYR A 75 -1.13 -0.17 16.29
N PRO A 76 -1.52 -0.16 15.00
CA PRO A 76 -2.89 0.18 14.63
C PRO A 76 -3.88 -0.85 15.20
N ALA A 77 -4.97 -0.36 15.78
CA ALA A 77 -6.01 -1.23 16.30
C ALA A 77 -6.64 -2.08 15.19
N LYS A 78 -6.95 -3.35 15.48
CA LYS A 78 -7.58 -4.29 14.54
C LYS A 78 -8.83 -3.71 13.85
N GLY A 79 -9.65 -2.99 14.60
CA GLY A 79 -10.85 -2.34 14.08
C GLY A 79 -10.52 -1.28 13.02
N ARG A 80 -9.48 -0.48 13.21
CA ARG A 80 -9.04 0.53 12.22
C ARG A 80 -8.55 -0.11 10.92
N ILE A 81 -7.81 -1.22 11.03
CA ILE A 81 -7.39 -2.00 9.86
C ILE A 81 -8.62 -2.54 9.11
N THR A 82 -9.59 -3.08 9.83
CA THR A 82 -10.83 -3.61 9.23
C THR A 82 -11.65 -2.50 8.56
N ASP A 83 -11.75 -1.33 9.19
CA ASP A 83 -12.49 -0.17 8.67
C ASP A 83 -11.91 0.33 7.33
N VAL A 84 -10.60 0.49 7.26
CA VAL A 84 -9.97 0.96 6.03
C VAL A 84 -10.08 -0.06 4.90
N LEU A 85 -10.00 -1.37 5.18
CA LEU A 85 -10.21 -2.42 4.18
C LEU A 85 -11.64 -2.42 3.65
N ALA A 86 -12.65 -2.26 4.51
CA ALA A 86 -14.03 -2.10 4.09
C ALA A 86 -14.22 -0.87 3.19
N THR A 87 -13.55 0.23 3.54
CA THR A 87 -13.54 1.47 2.75
C THR A 87 -12.92 1.26 1.37
N VAL A 88 -11.79 0.56 1.28
CA VAL A 88 -11.14 0.25 0.00
C VAL A 88 -12.08 -0.58 -0.89
N ARG A 89 -12.80 -1.55 -0.32
CA ARG A 89 -13.82 -2.30 -1.07
C ARG A 89 -14.96 -1.40 -1.56
N ALA A 90 -15.44 -0.47 -0.75
CA ALA A 90 -16.48 0.49 -1.14
C ALA A 90 -16.02 1.40 -2.27
N LEU A 91 -14.73 1.76 -2.31
CA LEU A 91 -14.12 2.48 -3.42
C LEU A 91 -13.96 1.66 -4.70
N GLY A 92 -14.17 0.33 -4.64
CA GLY A 92 -13.90 -0.55 -5.78
C GLY A 92 -12.44 -1.01 -5.88
N GLY A 93 -11.64 -0.76 -4.82
CA GLY A 93 -10.24 -1.13 -4.77
C GLY A 93 -10.03 -2.65 -4.72
N THR A 94 -8.97 -3.09 -5.35
CA THR A 94 -8.51 -4.49 -5.45
C THR A 94 -7.18 -4.71 -4.75
N MET A 95 -6.44 -3.64 -4.47
CA MET A 95 -5.16 -3.68 -3.75
C MET A 95 -5.02 -2.54 -2.74
N ILE A 96 -4.04 -2.69 -1.86
CA ILE A 96 -3.45 -1.64 -1.02
C ILE A 96 -1.93 -1.71 -1.17
N ARG A 97 -1.29 -0.54 -1.31
CA ARG A 97 0.16 -0.40 -1.10
C ARG A 97 0.40 0.07 0.33
N SER A 98 1.23 -0.65 1.11
CA SER A 98 1.44 -0.31 2.51
C SER A 98 2.90 -0.42 2.93
N HIS A 99 3.46 0.70 3.37
CA HIS A 99 4.87 0.83 3.73
C HIS A 99 5.20 0.02 4.98
N THR A 100 4.47 0.22 6.07
CA THR A 100 4.82 -0.37 7.37
C THR A 100 4.53 -1.87 7.49
N LEU A 101 4.01 -2.51 6.42
CA LEU A 101 3.95 -3.97 6.34
C LEU A 101 5.31 -4.60 6.00
N GLY A 102 6.18 -3.86 5.29
CA GLY A 102 7.51 -4.33 4.90
C GLY A 102 8.65 -3.48 5.47
N ILE A 103 8.38 -2.22 5.83
CA ILE A 103 9.35 -1.29 6.39
C ILE A 103 9.08 -1.14 7.89
N SER A 104 9.77 -1.93 8.70
CA SER A 104 9.55 -1.99 10.14
C SER A 104 10.88 -2.18 10.88
N LEU A 105 11.65 -1.08 11.04
CA LEU A 105 13.01 -1.12 11.60
C LEU A 105 13.39 0.18 12.31
N GLY A 106 14.31 0.08 13.27
CA GLY A 106 14.90 1.23 13.96
C GLY A 106 14.01 1.91 15.02
N ASN A 107 12.81 1.37 15.28
CA ASN A 107 11.88 1.84 16.31
C ASN A 107 11.69 0.72 17.34
N PRO A 108 11.51 1.00 18.64
CA PRO A 108 11.29 -0.03 19.66
C PRO A 108 10.12 -0.99 19.36
N LEU A 109 9.11 -0.52 18.64
CA LEU A 109 7.93 -1.30 18.24
C LEU A 109 8.06 -1.96 16.85
N SER A 110 9.16 -1.73 16.13
CA SER A 110 9.38 -2.32 14.81
C SER A 110 9.76 -3.79 14.87
N VAL A 111 9.63 -4.49 13.74
CA VAL A 111 10.07 -5.89 13.56
C VAL A 111 11.57 -6.02 13.84
N MET A 112 12.37 -5.06 13.41
CA MET A 112 13.81 -5.03 13.70
C MET A 112 14.19 -3.70 14.38
N PRO A 113 14.05 -3.60 15.70
CA PRO A 113 14.37 -2.37 16.43
C PRO A 113 15.86 -2.02 16.44
N VAL A 114 16.72 -3.04 16.45
CA VAL A 114 18.19 -2.92 16.36
C VAL A 114 18.73 -4.05 15.47
N PRO A 115 19.95 -3.92 14.94
CA PRO A 115 20.50 -4.90 13.99
C PRO A 115 20.40 -6.35 14.48
N GLY A 116 19.76 -7.21 13.68
CA GLY A 116 19.67 -8.65 13.92
C GLY A 116 18.68 -9.08 15.01
N VAL A 117 18.06 -8.16 15.73
CA VAL A 117 17.08 -8.46 16.78
C VAL A 117 15.66 -8.39 16.19
N VAL A 118 14.91 -9.48 16.31
CA VAL A 118 13.52 -9.57 15.86
C VAL A 118 12.60 -9.33 17.07
N ASN A 119 11.62 -8.46 16.88
CA ASN A 119 10.51 -8.21 17.81
C ASN A 119 9.25 -8.88 17.25
N ASP A 120 8.94 -10.06 17.74
CA ASP A 120 7.78 -10.84 17.27
C ASP A 120 6.44 -10.14 17.52
N ALA A 121 6.35 -9.30 18.55
CA ALA A 121 5.12 -8.55 18.85
C ALA A 121 4.75 -7.57 17.71
N ALA A 122 5.73 -7.08 16.96
CA ALA A 122 5.51 -6.19 15.83
C ALA A 122 4.75 -6.85 14.67
N PHE A 123 4.79 -8.17 14.56
CA PHE A 123 4.03 -8.88 13.52
C PHE A 123 2.53 -8.92 13.77
N ALA A 124 2.07 -8.69 14.99
CA ALA A 124 0.64 -8.85 15.33
C ALA A 124 -0.31 -7.99 14.48
N SER A 125 0.04 -6.71 14.23
CA SER A 125 -0.73 -5.82 13.36
C SER A 125 -0.58 -6.19 11.89
N ILE A 126 0.63 -6.56 11.46
CA ILE A 126 0.93 -6.99 10.09
C ILE A 126 0.16 -8.26 9.75
N ASP A 127 0.21 -9.28 10.62
CA ASP A 127 -0.53 -10.53 10.48
C ASP A 127 -2.02 -10.30 10.33
N TRP A 128 -2.58 -9.43 11.18
CA TRP A 128 -3.99 -9.08 11.11
C TRP A 128 -4.32 -8.36 9.80
N ALA A 129 -3.49 -7.43 9.35
CA ALA A 129 -3.69 -6.70 8.10
C ALA A 129 -3.66 -7.64 6.88
N VAL A 130 -2.69 -8.56 6.81
CA VAL A 130 -2.59 -9.56 5.74
C VAL A 130 -3.80 -10.48 5.75
N TYR A 131 -4.17 -11.03 6.90
CA TYR A 131 -5.34 -11.89 7.05
C TYR A 131 -6.62 -11.18 6.62
N GLN A 132 -6.88 -9.98 7.15
CA GLN A 132 -8.10 -9.24 6.85
C GLN A 132 -8.15 -8.78 5.37
N ALA A 133 -7.04 -8.37 4.79
CA ALA A 133 -6.99 -8.03 3.36
C ALA A 133 -7.46 -9.23 2.52
N GLY A 134 -7.01 -10.44 2.83
CA GLY A 134 -7.49 -11.66 2.20
C GLY A 134 -8.99 -11.88 2.35
N GLN A 135 -9.56 -11.63 3.55
CA GLN A 135 -11.01 -11.74 3.79
C GLN A 135 -11.83 -10.74 2.93
N TYR A 136 -11.29 -9.55 2.69
CA TYR A 136 -11.91 -8.54 1.84
C TYR A 136 -11.62 -8.74 0.34
N GLY A 137 -10.83 -9.74 -0.04
CA GLY A 137 -10.41 -9.96 -1.43
C GLY A 137 -9.49 -8.86 -1.95
N ILE A 138 -8.79 -8.17 -1.05
CA ILE A 138 -7.81 -7.13 -1.35
C ILE A 138 -6.41 -7.75 -1.33
N ARG A 139 -5.57 -7.37 -2.28
CA ARG A 139 -4.17 -7.79 -2.33
C ARG A 139 -3.24 -6.68 -1.86
N LEU A 140 -2.05 -7.07 -1.41
CA LEU A 140 -1.08 -6.16 -0.83
C LEU A 140 0.17 -6.06 -1.70
N MET A 141 0.62 -4.83 -1.96
CA MET A 141 1.94 -4.49 -2.49
C MET A 141 2.77 -3.89 -1.36
N ILE A 142 3.92 -4.48 -1.10
CA ILE A 142 4.71 -4.21 0.10
C ILE A 142 6.09 -3.68 -0.28
N PRO A 143 6.37 -2.38 -0.06
CA PRO A 143 7.73 -1.83 -0.13
C PRO A 143 8.63 -2.41 0.95
N LEU A 144 9.88 -2.74 0.59
CA LEU A 144 10.85 -3.37 1.50
C LEU A 144 11.75 -2.37 2.22
N ILE A 145 11.91 -1.16 1.68
CA ILE A 145 12.68 -0.07 2.28
C ILE A 145 12.09 1.28 1.86
N ASP A 146 12.53 2.37 2.50
CA ASP A 146 12.10 3.72 2.18
C ASP A 146 13.30 4.66 2.02
N ASN A 147 13.18 5.58 1.08
CA ASN A 147 14.06 6.73 0.98
C ASN A 147 13.55 7.93 1.76
N PHE A 148 12.25 7.94 2.07
CA PHE A 148 11.61 9.00 2.83
C PHE A 148 11.75 8.78 4.35
N ILE A 149 12.12 9.82 5.10
CA ILE A 149 12.14 9.81 6.56
C ILE A 149 11.27 10.96 7.09
N GLY A 150 10.09 11.19 6.52
CA GLY A 150 9.29 12.36 6.89
C GLY A 150 8.65 12.23 8.26
N LEU A 151 8.11 11.07 8.56
CA LEU A 151 7.31 10.86 9.75
C LEU A 151 7.98 9.86 10.70
N LEU A 152 8.66 8.85 10.16
CA LEU A 152 9.28 7.79 10.96
C LEU A 152 10.73 7.57 10.50
N PRO A 153 11.70 7.38 11.39
CA PRO A 153 13.12 7.27 11.05
C PRO A 153 13.49 5.91 10.43
N TRP A 154 12.67 5.37 9.51
CA TRP A 154 12.68 3.98 9.07
C TRP A 154 13.13 3.87 7.65
N GLY A 155 13.91 3.97 7.05
CA GLY A 155 14.31 3.75 5.69
C GLY A 155 15.76 3.27 5.64
N LYS A 156 16.35 3.40 4.47
CA LYS A 156 17.76 3.04 4.21
C LYS A 156 18.75 3.73 5.17
N TYR A 157 18.39 4.90 5.67
CA TYR A 157 19.21 5.62 6.65
C TYR A 157 19.33 4.90 8.01
N THR A 158 18.39 4.05 8.36
CA THR A 158 18.51 3.22 9.57
C THR A 158 19.67 2.23 9.43
N PHE A 159 19.80 1.56 8.28
CA PHE A 159 20.93 0.68 8.00
C PHE A 159 22.25 1.46 7.95
N LEU A 160 22.25 2.64 7.36
CA LEU A 160 23.43 3.52 7.34
C LEU A 160 23.87 3.91 8.75
N ARG A 161 22.94 4.34 9.62
CA ARG A 161 23.25 4.67 11.03
C ARG A 161 23.77 3.45 11.79
N TRP A 162 23.18 2.26 11.58
CA TRP A 162 23.67 1.03 12.21
C TRP A 162 25.08 0.66 11.77
N ALA A 163 25.46 1.03 10.54
CA ALA A 163 26.81 0.86 10.03
C ALA A 163 27.79 1.98 10.42
N GLY A 164 27.34 2.95 11.22
CA GLY A 164 28.18 4.04 11.74
C GLY A 164 28.21 5.31 10.88
N PHE A 165 27.42 5.39 9.82
CA PHE A 165 27.24 6.61 9.02
C PHE A 165 26.23 7.53 9.72
N ASN A 166 26.66 8.70 10.16
CA ASN A 166 25.81 9.65 10.87
C ASN A 166 25.04 10.56 9.90
N LEU A 167 24.20 9.94 9.05
CA LEU A 167 23.40 10.62 8.06
C LEU A 167 22.01 10.92 8.62
N THR A 168 21.58 12.16 8.44
CA THR A 168 20.22 12.61 8.69
C THR A 168 19.54 12.91 7.35
N GLN A 169 18.27 12.58 7.27
CA GLN A 169 17.48 12.88 6.08
C GLN A 169 17.52 14.38 5.75
N GLY A 170 17.53 14.67 4.46
CA GLY A 170 17.40 16.02 3.93
C GLY A 170 18.60 16.93 4.11
N ALA A 171 19.51 16.61 5.02
CA ALA A 171 20.69 17.43 5.24
C ALA A 171 21.71 17.31 4.09
N ASP A 172 21.68 16.18 3.36
CA ASP A 172 22.69 15.88 2.34
C ASP A 172 22.19 14.86 1.32
N ALA A 173 21.15 15.22 0.59
CA ALA A 173 20.66 14.37 -0.53
C ALA A 173 21.78 14.05 -1.55
N THR A 174 22.84 14.83 -1.58
CA THR A 174 24.02 14.65 -2.43
C THR A 174 25.21 13.99 -1.70
N ASN A 175 25.08 13.60 -0.43
CA ASN A 175 26.18 12.98 0.30
C ASN A 175 26.50 11.59 -0.28
N PRO A 176 27.73 11.36 -0.80
CA PRO A 176 28.10 10.08 -1.39
C PRO A 176 28.04 8.90 -0.42
N GLU A 177 28.04 9.13 0.90
CA GLU A 177 27.88 8.08 1.89
C GLU A 177 26.50 7.41 1.83
N ILE A 178 25.48 8.07 1.28
CA ILE A 178 24.16 7.47 1.04
C ILE A 178 24.27 6.24 0.12
N GLN A 179 25.22 6.25 -0.84
CA GLN A 179 25.45 5.12 -1.74
C GLN A 179 25.98 3.87 -1.01
N GLN A 180 26.47 4.01 0.21
CA GLN A 180 26.88 2.87 1.01
C GLN A 180 25.71 1.92 1.31
N PHE A 181 24.46 2.40 1.29
CA PHE A 181 23.31 1.52 1.41
C PHE A 181 23.26 0.48 0.26
N TYR A 182 23.64 0.87 -0.93
CA TYR A 182 23.58 0.02 -2.13
C TYR A 182 24.88 -0.76 -2.38
N THR A 183 26.01 -0.26 -1.91
CA THR A 183 27.34 -0.76 -2.31
C THR A 183 28.14 -1.41 -1.18
N ASN A 184 27.82 -1.11 0.09
CA ASN A 184 28.51 -1.71 1.22
C ASN A 184 28.02 -3.13 1.48
N ALA A 185 28.88 -4.12 1.27
CA ALA A 185 28.52 -5.53 1.38
C ALA A 185 27.88 -5.92 2.72
N THR A 186 28.32 -5.29 3.82
CA THR A 186 27.77 -5.55 5.16
C THR A 186 26.33 -5.03 5.28
N ILE A 187 26.06 -3.85 4.73
CA ILE A 187 24.71 -3.25 4.74
C ILE A 187 23.78 -4.06 3.83
N VAL A 188 24.25 -4.41 2.62
CA VAL A 188 23.47 -5.23 1.68
C VAL A 188 23.14 -6.60 2.28
N ALA A 189 24.10 -7.24 2.96
CA ALA A 189 23.85 -8.50 3.65
C ALA A 189 22.83 -8.35 4.78
N ALA A 190 22.92 -7.30 5.60
CA ALA A 190 21.98 -7.02 6.67
C ALA A 190 20.56 -6.73 6.12
N PHE A 191 20.45 -6.04 4.99
CA PHE A 191 19.17 -5.81 4.33
C PHE A 191 18.57 -7.11 3.75
N ASN A 192 19.39 -7.98 3.16
CA ASN A 192 18.95 -9.30 2.69
C ASN A 192 18.45 -10.18 3.84
N ASP A 193 19.12 -10.15 4.98
CA ASP A 193 18.67 -10.87 6.19
C ASP A 193 17.33 -10.32 6.70
N TYR A 194 17.15 -8.99 6.67
CA TYR A 194 15.89 -8.35 7.00
C TYR A 194 14.75 -8.80 6.06
N ILE A 195 14.98 -8.77 4.75
CA ILE A 195 14.01 -9.27 3.75
C ILE A 195 13.64 -10.73 4.07
N ALA A 196 14.62 -11.58 4.36
CA ALA A 196 14.35 -12.96 4.69
C ALA A 196 13.47 -13.10 5.94
N LYS A 197 13.69 -12.28 6.98
CA LYS A 197 12.84 -12.28 8.19
C LYS A 197 11.39 -11.92 7.89
N ILE A 198 11.17 -10.89 7.06
CA ILE A 198 9.81 -10.52 6.65
C ILE A 198 9.16 -11.64 5.83
N LEU A 199 9.80 -12.12 4.77
CA LEU A 199 9.18 -13.04 3.84
C LEU A 199 8.92 -14.44 4.45
N THR A 200 9.77 -14.89 5.37
CA THR A 200 9.64 -16.21 6.00
C THR A 200 8.82 -16.22 7.30
N HIS A 201 8.36 -15.05 7.75
CA HIS A 201 7.44 -14.98 8.89
C HIS A 201 6.13 -15.73 8.57
N GLN A 202 5.71 -16.60 9.49
CA GLN A 202 4.48 -17.38 9.36
C GLN A 202 3.32 -16.67 10.06
N ASN A 203 2.32 -16.29 9.28
CA ASN A 203 1.10 -15.65 9.80
C ASN A 203 0.25 -16.66 10.58
N PRO A 204 -0.01 -16.46 11.88
CA PRO A 204 -0.77 -17.40 12.69
C PRO A 204 -2.25 -17.54 12.29
N TYR A 205 -2.80 -16.57 11.56
CA TYR A 205 -4.19 -16.62 11.09
C TYR A 205 -4.37 -17.46 9.84
N THR A 206 -3.36 -17.50 8.95
CA THR A 206 -3.42 -18.22 7.67
C THR A 206 -2.58 -19.49 7.66
N ASN A 207 -1.65 -19.62 8.61
CA ASN A 207 -0.63 -20.67 8.66
C ASN A 207 0.26 -20.70 7.41
N GLN A 208 0.37 -19.60 6.70
CA GLN A 208 1.23 -19.41 5.52
C GLN A 208 2.33 -18.42 5.85
N THR A 209 3.49 -18.57 5.21
CA THR A 209 4.50 -17.50 5.25
C THR A 209 4.08 -16.33 4.37
N TYR A 210 4.63 -15.13 4.62
CA TYR A 210 4.37 -13.98 3.75
C TYR A 210 4.89 -14.22 2.32
N ALA A 211 5.89 -15.08 2.16
CA ALA A 211 6.34 -15.54 0.86
C ALA A 211 5.28 -16.37 0.11
N GLU A 212 4.46 -17.14 0.83
CA GLU A 212 3.46 -18.05 0.25
C GLU A 212 2.08 -17.43 0.14
N ASP A 213 1.68 -16.57 1.10
CA ASP A 213 0.31 -16.03 1.21
C ASP A 213 -0.07 -15.22 -0.04
N PRO A 214 -1.04 -15.67 -0.85
CA PRO A 214 -1.43 -15.00 -2.09
C PRO A 214 -2.10 -13.63 -1.88
N THR A 215 -2.42 -13.26 -0.64
CA THR A 215 -2.86 -11.91 -0.30
C THR A 215 -1.78 -10.88 -0.59
N ILE A 216 -0.50 -11.24 -0.38
CA ILE A 216 0.64 -10.43 -0.81
C ILE A 216 0.94 -10.79 -2.25
N PHE A 217 0.67 -9.90 -3.20
CA PHE A 217 0.91 -10.22 -4.61
C PHE A 217 2.27 -9.75 -5.10
N ALA A 218 2.83 -8.71 -4.48
CA ALA A 218 4.07 -8.11 -4.92
C ALA A 218 4.89 -7.54 -3.76
N TYR A 219 6.20 -7.64 -3.90
CA TYR A 219 7.16 -6.87 -3.12
C TYR A 219 7.80 -5.79 -4.00
N GLU A 220 8.03 -4.63 -3.43
CA GLU A 220 8.64 -3.50 -4.13
C GLU A 220 10.05 -3.25 -3.56
N THR A 221 11.03 -2.94 -4.42
CA THR A 221 12.41 -2.63 -4.00
C THR A 221 12.43 -1.68 -2.81
N GLY A 222 11.61 -0.66 -2.86
CA GLY A 222 11.43 0.34 -1.82
C GLY A 222 10.67 1.55 -2.32
N ASN A 223 10.35 2.46 -1.41
CA ASN A 223 9.64 3.68 -1.75
C ASN A 223 10.63 4.78 -2.18
N GLU A 224 10.45 5.31 -3.39
CA GLU A 224 11.17 6.50 -3.89
C GLU A 224 12.69 6.44 -3.74
N LEU A 225 13.31 5.31 -4.07
CA LEU A 225 14.75 5.09 -3.86
C LEU A 225 15.66 6.02 -4.67
N LEU A 226 15.12 6.64 -5.71
CA LEU A 226 15.70 7.69 -6.52
C LEU A 226 14.65 8.80 -6.71
N GLY A 227 15.02 10.06 -6.64
CA GLY A 227 14.08 11.11 -6.96
C GLY A 227 14.58 12.53 -6.64
N PRO A 228 14.00 13.53 -7.26
CA PRO A 228 14.45 14.92 -7.18
C PRO A 228 14.29 15.54 -5.80
N VAL A 229 13.41 14.99 -4.95
CA VAL A 229 13.18 15.48 -3.60
C VAL A 229 14.30 15.05 -2.65
N TRP A 230 14.95 13.92 -2.95
CA TRP A 230 15.91 13.25 -2.06
C TRP A 230 17.31 13.14 -2.65
N GLY A 231 17.57 13.86 -3.73
CA GLY A 231 18.83 13.87 -4.47
C GLY A 231 18.83 12.95 -5.69
N ASP A 232 19.70 13.29 -6.65
CA ASP A 232 19.81 12.60 -7.94
C ASP A 232 20.74 11.38 -7.91
N MET A 233 20.96 10.80 -6.72
CA MET A 233 21.85 9.65 -6.60
C MET A 233 21.16 8.41 -7.09
N ASP A 234 21.75 7.79 -8.09
CA ASP A 234 21.20 6.62 -8.78
C ASP A 234 21.06 5.42 -7.84
N CYS A 235 19.96 4.68 -8.01
CA CYS A 235 19.78 3.35 -7.43
C CYS A 235 20.43 2.35 -8.39
N PRO A 236 21.55 1.69 -8.05
CA PRO A 236 22.29 0.87 -8.98
C PRO A 236 21.48 -0.32 -9.48
N ALA A 237 21.49 -0.57 -10.80
CA ALA A 237 20.77 -1.68 -11.42
C ALA A 237 21.21 -3.05 -10.87
N ASP A 238 22.51 -3.22 -10.59
CA ASP A 238 23.02 -4.46 -9.99
C ASP A 238 22.41 -4.72 -8.61
N TRP A 239 22.27 -3.68 -7.79
CA TRP A 239 21.63 -3.80 -6.47
C TRP A 239 20.15 -4.17 -6.62
N VAL A 240 19.40 -3.52 -7.53
CA VAL A 240 18.00 -3.86 -7.80
C VAL A 240 17.86 -5.32 -8.24
N ALA A 241 18.73 -5.76 -9.15
CA ALA A 241 18.77 -7.14 -9.63
C ALA A 241 19.05 -8.12 -8.49
N ASP A 242 19.98 -7.82 -7.60
CA ASP A 242 20.33 -8.67 -6.46
C ASP A 242 19.17 -8.79 -5.47
N ILE A 243 18.52 -7.68 -5.12
CA ILE A 243 17.33 -7.70 -4.24
C ILE A 243 16.17 -8.46 -4.90
N ALA A 244 15.93 -8.23 -6.19
CA ALA A 244 14.92 -8.97 -6.95
C ALA A 244 15.16 -10.48 -6.91
N ARG A 245 16.42 -10.92 -7.12
CA ARG A 245 16.80 -12.35 -7.00
C ARG A 245 16.61 -12.90 -5.60
N VAL A 246 16.90 -12.12 -4.55
CA VAL A 246 16.64 -12.53 -3.16
C VAL A 246 15.15 -12.78 -2.96
N VAL A 247 14.30 -11.85 -3.38
CA VAL A 247 12.84 -12.00 -3.26
C VAL A 247 12.33 -13.17 -4.09
N LYS A 248 12.75 -13.31 -5.36
CA LYS A 248 12.32 -14.42 -6.23
C LYS A 248 12.78 -15.79 -5.73
N ARG A 249 13.92 -15.88 -5.06
CA ARG A 249 14.38 -17.13 -4.44
C ARG A 249 13.53 -17.53 -3.24
N LEU A 250 13.13 -16.56 -2.40
CA LEU A 250 12.34 -16.79 -1.19
C LEU A 250 10.85 -16.92 -1.49
N ALA A 251 10.36 -16.19 -2.47
CA ALA A 251 8.95 -16.04 -2.83
C ALA A 251 8.77 -16.08 -4.36
N PRO A 252 9.00 -17.22 -5.03
CA PRO A 252 9.06 -17.33 -6.50
C PRO A 252 7.74 -16.96 -7.19
N GLN A 253 6.63 -17.03 -6.48
CA GLN A 253 5.30 -16.69 -7.02
C GLN A 253 4.93 -15.20 -6.88
N LYS A 254 5.75 -14.42 -6.18
CA LYS A 254 5.48 -12.98 -6.01
C LYS A 254 6.01 -12.18 -7.17
N LEU A 255 5.27 -11.16 -7.56
CA LEU A 255 5.78 -10.16 -8.47
C LEU A 255 6.78 -9.25 -7.76
N PHE A 256 7.70 -8.69 -8.53
CA PHE A 256 8.67 -7.73 -8.02
C PHE A 256 8.52 -6.39 -8.74
N VAL A 257 8.39 -5.33 -7.95
CA VAL A 257 8.13 -3.98 -8.43
C VAL A 257 9.38 -3.13 -8.25
N ASP A 258 9.75 -2.38 -9.27
CA ASP A 258 10.77 -1.32 -9.16
C ASP A 258 10.13 -0.07 -8.54
N GLY A 259 10.53 0.25 -7.33
CA GLY A 259 10.04 1.38 -6.53
C GLY A 259 10.95 2.61 -6.59
N THR A 260 11.72 2.77 -7.64
CA THR A 260 12.44 4.01 -7.88
C THR A 260 11.48 5.13 -8.27
N TYR A 261 11.88 6.39 -8.07
CA TYR A 261 11.08 7.55 -8.46
C TYR A 261 11.25 7.81 -9.97
N GLY A 262 10.39 7.18 -10.77
CA GLY A 262 10.46 7.19 -12.22
C GLY A 262 10.93 5.86 -12.81
N VAL A 263 10.63 5.64 -14.08
CA VAL A 263 11.08 4.46 -14.80
C VAL A 263 12.56 4.61 -15.16
N ASN A 264 13.42 3.88 -14.45
CA ASN A 264 14.85 3.85 -14.72
C ASN A 264 15.14 2.92 -15.91
N LYS A 265 15.69 3.48 -16.99
CA LYS A 265 15.97 2.73 -18.22
C LYS A 265 16.96 1.57 -18.01
N THR A 266 17.89 1.71 -17.06
CA THR A 266 18.88 0.65 -16.77
C THR A 266 18.25 -0.54 -16.06
N HIS A 267 17.10 -0.34 -15.38
CA HIS A 267 16.39 -1.41 -14.68
C HIS A 267 15.45 -2.19 -15.61
N LEU A 268 15.07 -1.64 -16.77
CA LEU A 268 14.14 -2.30 -17.69
C LEU A 268 14.67 -3.65 -18.22
N ALA A 269 15.97 -3.83 -18.25
CA ALA A 269 16.63 -5.06 -18.68
C ALA A 269 16.74 -6.13 -17.58
N ILE A 270 16.31 -5.84 -16.33
CA ILE A 270 16.38 -6.80 -15.23
C ILE A 270 15.21 -7.77 -15.36
N ASP A 271 15.50 -9.04 -15.59
CA ASP A 271 14.50 -10.07 -15.85
C ASP A 271 13.55 -10.28 -14.65
N GLU A 272 14.08 -10.24 -13.44
CA GLU A 272 13.36 -10.46 -12.19
C GLU A 272 12.41 -9.32 -11.80
N VAL A 273 12.55 -8.13 -12.41
CA VAL A 273 11.61 -7.02 -12.22
C VAL A 273 10.40 -7.21 -13.14
N ASP A 274 9.24 -7.37 -12.56
CA ASP A 274 7.98 -7.62 -13.27
C ASP A 274 7.22 -6.34 -13.62
N VAL A 275 7.24 -5.37 -12.70
CA VAL A 275 6.41 -4.17 -12.74
C VAL A 275 7.26 -2.95 -12.46
N PHE A 276 7.03 -1.89 -13.19
CA PHE A 276 7.65 -0.58 -12.98
C PHE A 276 6.65 0.39 -12.39
N SER A 277 7.14 1.36 -11.64
CA SER A 277 6.31 2.37 -11.00
C SER A 277 6.85 3.77 -11.16
N ASN A 278 5.99 4.78 -11.01
CA ASN A 278 6.39 6.17 -10.89
C ASN A 278 5.38 6.98 -10.09
N HIS A 279 5.85 7.98 -9.36
CA HIS A 279 5.06 8.91 -8.57
C HIS A 279 4.88 10.23 -9.31
N TYR A 280 3.67 10.82 -9.27
CA TYR A 280 3.33 12.01 -10.03
C TYR A 280 2.87 13.14 -9.12
N TYR A 281 3.83 13.94 -8.67
CA TYR A 281 3.62 15.14 -7.86
C TYR A 281 4.23 16.38 -8.56
N PRO A 282 3.43 17.16 -9.29
CA PRO A 282 2.01 16.98 -9.62
C PRO A 282 1.75 15.95 -10.73
N VAL A 283 0.47 15.63 -10.95
CA VAL A 283 0.04 14.81 -12.09
C VAL A 283 0.53 15.40 -13.41
N ASP A 284 1.24 14.57 -14.19
CA ASP A 284 1.80 14.90 -15.50
C ASP A 284 1.45 13.81 -16.52
N THR A 285 0.55 14.13 -17.43
CA THR A 285 0.06 13.19 -18.45
C THR A 285 1.08 12.89 -19.54
N ALA A 286 1.99 13.84 -19.84
CA ALA A 286 3.04 13.61 -20.83
C ALA A 286 4.12 12.68 -20.28
N LYS A 287 4.50 12.86 -19.01
CA LYS A 287 5.42 11.97 -18.31
C LYS A 287 4.81 10.57 -18.17
N LEU A 288 3.52 10.46 -17.81
CA LEU A 288 2.83 9.17 -17.75
C LEU A 288 2.90 8.43 -19.09
N GLN A 289 2.58 9.10 -20.20
CA GLN A 289 2.64 8.47 -21.51
C GLN A 289 4.05 8.00 -21.85
N ALA A 290 5.06 8.82 -21.58
CA ALA A 290 6.47 8.45 -21.83
C ALA A 290 6.92 7.24 -21.00
N ASP A 291 6.49 7.14 -19.73
CA ASP A 291 6.79 5.99 -18.88
C ASP A 291 6.08 4.72 -19.37
N LEU A 292 4.82 4.82 -19.79
CA LEU A 292 4.07 3.70 -20.37
C LEU A 292 4.74 3.18 -21.65
N ASP A 293 5.17 4.08 -22.55
CA ASP A 293 5.86 3.73 -23.79
C ASP A 293 7.19 3.00 -23.52
N LEU A 294 7.95 3.43 -22.52
CA LEU A 294 9.20 2.79 -22.10
C LEU A 294 8.96 1.37 -21.58
N VAL A 295 7.96 1.20 -20.71
CA VAL A 295 7.65 -0.08 -20.08
C VAL A 295 7.03 -1.06 -21.09
N GLU A 296 6.20 -0.57 -22.02
CA GLU A 296 5.65 -1.36 -23.12
C GLU A 296 6.78 -1.90 -24.01
N GLY A 297 7.72 -1.04 -24.38
CA GLY A 297 8.90 -1.42 -25.18
C GLY A 297 9.76 -2.50 -24.52
N ALA A 298 9.74 -2.61 -23.20
CA ALA A 298 10.43 -3.64 -22.44
C ALA A 298 9.59 -4.91 -22.18
N GLY A 299 8.31 -4.94 -22.58
CA GLY A 299 7.39 -6.05 -22.31
C GLY A 299 7.08 -6.27 -20.84
N LYS A 300 7.15 -5.21 -20.04
CA LYS A 300 6.88 -5.19 -18.60
C LYS A 300 5.51 -4.59 -18.32
N ALA A 301 5.07 -4.61 -17.06
CA ALA A 301 3.86 -3.98 -16.58
C ALA A 301 4.19 -2.68 -15.82
N TRP A 302 3.22 -1.77 -15.77
CA TRP A 302 3.38 -0.49 -15.07
C TRP A 302 2.25 -0.27 -14.05
N VAL A 303 2.60 0.26 -12.89
CA VAL A 303 1.65 0.69 -11.86
C VAL A 303 2.00 2.10 -11.39
N GLY A 304 1.00 2.96 -11.18
CA GLY A 304 1.15 4.29 -10.61
C GLY A 304 0.91 4.28 -9.11
N PRO A 305 1.90 3.99 -8.28
CA PRO A 305 1.67 3.83 -6.85
C PRO A 305 1.32 5.13 -6.12
N ASP A 306 1.46 6.26 -6.78
CA ASP A 306 1.25 7.56 -6.15
C ASP A 306 0.97 8.65 -7.18
N ALA A 307 -0.28 9.09 -7.24
CA ALA A 307 -0.68 10.19 -8.08
C ALA A 307 -1.50 11.18 -7.26
N ASN A 308 -1.07 12.42 -7.23
CA ASN A 308 -1.83 13.46 -6.58
C ASN A 308 -1.80 14.76 -7.36
N GLY A 309 -2.95 15.35 -7.47
CA GLY A 309 -3.13 16.61 -8.16
C GLY A 309 -4.59 16.84 -8.49
N THR A 310 -4.95 18.10 -8.54
CA THR A 310 -6.33 18.52 -8.71
C THR A 310 -6.65 18.88 -10.15
N LYS A 311 -5.62 19.16 -10.92
CA LYS A 311 -5.74 19.50 -12.34
C LYS A 311 -5.32 18.29 -13.17
N ASN A 312 -6.13 17.92 -14.14
CA ASN A 312 -5.89 16.84 -15.08
C ASN A 312 -6.07 15.40 -14.56
N MET A 313 -6.62 15.17 -13.35
CA MET A 313 -6.86 13.82 -12.83
C MET A 313 -7.70 12.97 -13.80
N THR A 314 -8.77 13.54 -14.39
CA THR A 314 -9.59 12.84 -15.39
C THR A 314 -8.78 12.43 -16.61
N ALA A 315 -7.96 13.34 -17.15
CA ALA A 315 -7.12 13.03 -18.31
C ALA A 315 -6.05 11.96 -17.99
N PHE A 316 -5.52 12.00 -16.77
CA PHE A 316 -4.58 11.00 -16.27
C PHE A 316 -5.24 9.62 -16.19
N PHE A 317 -6.42 9.53 -15.56
CA PHE A 317 -7.20 8.29 -15.48
C PHE A 317 -7.61 7.77 -16.87
N ASP A 318 -8.01 8.66 -17.77
CA ASP A 318 -8.35 8.30 -19.16
C ASP A 318 -7.20 7.62 -19.90
N ILE A 319 -5.96 8.06 -19.69
CA ILE A 319 -4.76 7.43 -20.28
C ILE A 319 -4.59 6.03 -19.69
N MET A 320 -4.69 5.88 -18.37
CA MET A 320 -4.50 4.60 -17.68
C MET A 320 -5.58 3.59 -18.05
N GLU A 321 -6.85 4.01 -18.11
CA GLU A 321 -7.98 3.14 -18.47
C GLU A 321 -7.89 2.61 -19.91
N LYS A 322 -7.27 3.37 -20.82
CA LYS A 322 -7.05 2.98 -22.22
C LYS A 322 -5.75 2.20 -22.44
N SER A 323 -4.83 2.24 -21.47
CA SER A 323 -3.52 1.61 -21.61
C SER A 323 -3.59 0.10 -21.44
N THR A 324 -2.85 -0.63 -22.28
CA THR A 324 -2.61 -2.07 -22.17
C THR A 324 -1.50 -2.40 -21.18
N VAL A 325 -0.68 -1.42 -20.81
CA VAL A 325 0.52 -1.56 -19.98
C VAL A 325 0.27 -1.14 -18.54
N ALA A 326 -0.60 -0.13 -18.31
CA ALA A 326 -1.01 0.29 -16.99
C ALA A 326 -1.87 -0.82 -16.35
N VAL A 327 -1.31 -1.51 -15.38
CA VAL A 327 -1.99 -2.61 -14.67
C VAL A 327 -2.61 -2.19 -13.34
N GLY A 328 -2.45 -0.92 -12.97
CA GLY A 328 -3.07 -0.37 -11.78
C GLY A 328 -2.55 1.00 -11.41
N ASP A 329 -3.14 1.53 -10.35
CA ASP A 329 -2.66 2.73 -9.68
C ASP A 329 -3.04 2.75 -8.19
N ALA A 330 -2.40 3.65 -7.45
CA ALA A 330 -2.78 3.99 -6.10
C ALA A 330 -2.75 5.51 -5.90
N PHE A 331 -3.62 6.03 -5.07
CA PHE A 331 -3.52 7.44 -4.64
C PHE A 331 -2.87 7.55 -3.25
N TRP A 332 -2.21 8.64 -2.97
CA TRP A 332 -1.74 8.99 -1.66
C TRP A 332 -2.75 9.94 -1.01
N SER A 333 -3.26 9.64 0.17
CA SER A 333 -3.32 8.39 0.89
C SER A 333 -4.72 8.25 1.49
N LEU A 334 -5.08 7.08 2.03
CA LEU A 334 -6.37 6.87 2.68
C LEU A 334 -6.20 6.73 4.19
N PHE A 335 -6.99 7.53 4.92
CA PHE A 335 -7.21 7.37 6.34
C PHE A 335 -8.67 7.07 6.63
N GLY A 336 -8.88 6.19 7.59
CA GLY A 336 -10.20 5.77 8.04
C GLY A 336 -10.64 6.52 9.30
N ARG A 337 -11.68 5.95 9.91
CA ARG A 337 -12.27 6.47 11.16
C ARG A 337 -11.39 6.13 12.35
N ASN A 338 -11.45 7.02 13.34
CA ASN A 338 -10.87 6.76 14.65
C ASN A 338 -11.90 5.98 15.48
N LEU A 339 -11.59 4.72 15.78
CA LEU A 339 -12.46 3.85 16.56
C LEU A 339 -12.33 4.16 18.07
N PRO A 340 -13.32 3.76 18.95
CA PRO A 340 -14.29 2.68 18.72
C PRO A 340 -15.65 3.08 18.16
N ASP A 341 -16.03 4.34 18.21
CA ASP A 341 -17.40 4.78 17.95
C ASP A 341 -17.66 5.15 16.48
N CYS A 342 -16.60 5.18 15.66
CA CYS A 342 -16.65 5.65 14.27
C CYS A 342 -17.20 7.09 14.11
N GLY A 343 -17.28 7.84 15.18
CA GLY A 343 -17.82 9.20 15.19
C GLY A 343 -16.83 10.26 14.71
N SER A 344 -15.56 9.93 14.63
CA SER A 344 -14.50 10.83 14.18
C SER A 344 -13.55 10.13 13.21
N PHE A 345 -12.78 10.94 12.47
CA PHE A 345 -11.72 10.47 11.57
C PHE A 345 -10.36 10.74 12.21
N VAL A 346 -9.35 9.95 11.79
CA VAL A 346 -7.97 10.18 12.21
C VAL A 346 -7.50 11.52 11.67
N ASP A 347 -6.97 12.36 12.55
CA ASP A 347 -6.40 13.65 12.13
C ASP A 347 -5.04 13.42 11.46
N HIS A 348 -5.03 13.59 10.15
CA HIS A 348 -3.84 13.55 9.32
C HIS A 348 -3.98 14.54 8.16
N SER A 349 -3.04 15.45 8.05
CA SER A 349 -3.07 16.50 7.03
C SER A 349 -1.69 16.69 6.40
N ASP A 350 -1.48 16.00 5.29
CA ASP A 350 -0.34 16.18 4.39
C ASP A 350 -0.69 16.96 3.11
N GLY A 351 -1.94 17.42 3.01
CA GLY A 351 -2.50 18.09 1.83
C GLY A 351 -2.99 17.12 0.74
N PHE A 352 -2.81 15.83 0.92
CA PHE A 352 -3.09 14.81 -0.09
C PHE A 352 -4.05 13.72 0.39
N THR A 353 -4.07 13.46 1.69
CA THR A 353 -4.89 12.46 2.35
C THR A 353 -6.38 12.64 2.07
N LEU A 354 -7.06 11.52 1.82
CA LEU A 354 -8.50 11.42 1.68
C LEU A 354 -9.13 10.66 2.85
N GLN A 355 -10.30 11.11 3.26
CA GLN A 355 -11.12 10.49 4.30
C GLN A 355 -12.50 10.19 3.73
N TYR A 356 -12.73 8.96 3.34
CA TYR A 356 -13.99 8.52 2.73
C TYR A 356 -15.15 8.63 3.70
N GLY A 357 -16.20 9.36 3.29
CA GLY A 357 -17.42 9.52 4.09
C GLY A 357 -17.27 10.46 5.30
N ASN A 358 -16.17 11.23 5.40
CA ASN A 358 -16.03 12.23 6.44
C ASN A 358 -17.03 13.40 6.17
N PRO A 359 -17.95 13.69 7.11
CA PRO A 359 -18.92 14.79 6.94
C PRO A 359 -18.26 16.17 6.88
N ALA A 360 -17.01 16.30 7.29
CA ALA A 360 -16.22 17.53 7.19
C ALA A 360 -15.55 17.73 5.82
N ASN A 361 -15.62 16.74 4.93
CA ASN A 361 -15.07 16.87 3.58
C ASN A 361 -15.75 18.03 2.83
N SER A 362 -14.94 18.80 2.10
CA SER A 362 -15.46 19.77 1.14
C SER A 362 -16.13 19.05 -0.05
N GLU A 363 -16.99 19.76 -0.79
CA GLU A 363 -17.55 19.26 -2.06
C GLU A 363 -16.44 18.82 -3.02
N TYR A 364 -15.36 19.58 -3.06
CA TYR A 364 -14.19 19.26 -3.86
C TYR A 364 -13.54 17.94 -3.46
N THR A 365 -13.36 17.67 -2.16
CA THR A 365 -12.81 16.40 -1.65
C THR A 365 -13.73 15.24 -2.00
N ASN A 366 -15.04 15.40 -1.79
CA ASN A 366 -16.01 14.37 -2.15
C ASN A 366 -16.04 14.08 -3.65
N HIS A 367 -15.94 15.12 -4.49
CA HIS A 367 -15.84 14.93 -5.93
C HIS A 367 -14.57 14.15 -6.34
N ARG A 368 -13.42 14.41 -5.70
CA ARG A 368 -12.19 13.62 -5.92
C ARG A 368 -12.40 12.15 -5.55
N ILE A 369 -13.04 11.87 -4.42
CA ILE A 369 -13.35 10.51 -3.98
C ILE A 369 -14.25 9.80 -5.00
N GLN A 370 -15.26 10.49 -5.53
CA GLN A 370 -16.14 9.95 -6.59
C GLN A 370 -15.37 9.64 -7.88
N LEU A 371 -14.47 10.54 -8.32
CA LEU A 371 -13.63 10.30 -9.49
C LEU A 371 -12.72 9.08 -9.32
N ILE A 372 -12.09 8.93 -8.15
CA ILE A 372 -11.24 7.79 -7.82
C ILE A 372 -12.07 6.50 -7.83
N ARG A 373 -13.24 6.51 -7.18
CA ARG A 373 -14.13 5.34 -7.18
C ARG A 373 -14.54 4.94 -8.59
N LYS A 374 -14.92 5.91 -9.41
CA LYS A 374 -15.25 5.68 -10.83
C LYS A 374 -14.09 5.02 -11.57
N HIS A 375 -12.89 5.57 -11.41
CA HIS A 375 -11.68 5.04 -12.02
C HIS A 375 -11.38 3.61 -11.55
N PHE A 376 -11.42 3.33 -10.26
CA PHE A 376 -11.17 2.00 -9.73
C PHE A 376 -12.16 0.95 -10.22
N LEU A 377 -13.43 1.30 -10.31
CA LEU A 377 -14.46 0.40 -10.86
C LEU A 377 -14.27 0.17 -12.37
N ALA A 378 -13.90 1.19 -13.12
CA ALA A 378 -13.59 1.07 -14.54
C ALA A 378 -12.39 0.15 -14.78
N MET A 379 -11.29 0.38 -14.07
CA MET A 379 -10.07 -0.41 -14.18
C MET A 379 -10.23 -1.83 -13.61
N GLY A 380 -10.71 -1.94 -12.37
CA GLY A 380 -10.68 -3.21 -11.64
C GLY A 380 -11.80 -4.17 -12.00
N GLN A 381 -12.97 -3.68 -12.40
CA GLN A 381 -14.16 -4.47 -12.64
C GLN A 381 -14.75 -4.27 -14.04
N GLY A 382 -14.20 -3.35 -14.85
CA GLY A 382 -14.77 -2.96 -16.13
C GLY A 382 -16.15 -2.27 -16.01
N THR A 383 -16.50 -1.82 -14.80
CA THR A 383 -17.81 -1.23 -14.50
C THR A 383 -17.75 0.28 -14.66
N GLN A 384 -18.62 0.79 -15.53
CA GLN A 384 -18.82 2.24 -15.68
C GLN A 384 -19.92 2.71 -14.73
N ILE A 385 -19.65 3.74 -13.93
CA ILE A 385 -20.62 4.39 -13.05
C ILE A 385 -20.72 5.88 -13.40
N ALA A 386 -21.87 6.48 -13.09
CA ALA A 386 -22.02 7.92 -13.25
C ALA A 386 -21.13 8.68 -12.25
N PRO A 387 -20.61 9.87 -12.61
CA PRO A 387 -19.77 10.65 -11.71
C PRO A 387 -20.47 11.07 -10.42
N ASP A 388 -21.79 11.19 -10.46
CA ASP A 388 -22.62 11.69 -9.36
C ASP A 388 -23.30 10.57 -8.57
N ASP A 389 -22.92 9.29 -8.82
CA ASP A 389 -23.45 8.17 -8.04
C ASP A 389 -23.08 8.34 -6.55
N ASP A 390 -24.04 8.08 -5.68
CA ASP A 390 -23.86 8.14 -4.25
C ASP A 390 -22.72 7.21 -3.79
N LEU A 391 -21.91 7.72 -2.86
CA LEU A 391 -20.86 6.90 -2.23
C LEU A 391 -21.50 5.87 -1.30
N PRO A 392 -21.19 4.57 -1.43
CA PRO A 392 -21.70 3.54 -0.52
C PRO A 392 -21.35 3.84 0.94
N VAL A 393 -22.28 3.62 1.84
CA VAL A 393 -22.03 3.72 3.28
C VAL A 393 -21.17 2.55 3.72
N VAL A 394 -20.07 2.84 4.40
CA VAL A 394 -19.23 1.83 5.06
C VAL A 394 -19.70 1.70 6.52
N PRO A 395 -20.26 0.55 6.91
CA PRO A 395 -20.69 0.34 8.29
C PRO A 395 -19.48 0.36 9.24
N CYS A 396 -19.69 0.82 10.48
CA CYS A 396 -18.68 0.72 11.52
C CYS A 396 -18.37 -0.77 11.79
N PRO A 397 -17.10 -1.20 11.78
CA PRO A 397 -16.80 -2.59 12.05
C PRO A 397 -17.15 -2.96 13.49
N ALA A 398 -17.62 -4.18 13.68
CA ALA A 398 -17.77 -4.72 15.02
C ALA A 398 -16.41 -4.76 15.73
N PRO A 399 -16.36 -4.57 17.07
CA PRO A 399 -15.13 -4.72 17.81
C PRO A 399 -14.49 -6.09 17.49
N ALA A 400 -13.22 -6.07 17.08
CA ALA A 400 -12.48 -7.31 16.89
C ALA A 400 -12.19 -7.92 18.27
N LEU A 401 -12.74 -9.10 18.52
CA LEU A 401 -12.51 -9.89 19.72
C LEU A 401 -11.08 -10.44 19.76
#